data_dbcca77aeb6e63e1416f2b48f9c26cb1
#
_entry.id   dbcca77aeb6e63e1416f2b48f9c26cb1
#
_cell.length_a   1.000
_cell.length_b   1.000
_cell.length_c   1.000
_cell.angle_alpha   90.00
_cell.angle_beta   90.00
_cell.angle_gamma   90.00
#
_symmetry.space_group_name_H-M   'P 1'
#
loop_
_entity.id
_entity.type
_entity.pdbx_description
1 polymer ?
#
loop_
_entity_poly.entity_id
_entity_poly.type
_entity_poly.pdbx_seq_one_letter_code
_entity_poly.pdbx_strand_id
1 'polypeptide(L)'
;MSKSTYYFELTKVDLVDKRNTELKDEIQKIFTEHKGRYGVRRVYQELLNRGFVVNHKRVQRLMHSMGLAGKRPKEKYHSYKGKIGKVAENIVNRDFSTTAPLQKWTTDVSQFNFPWGKCYLSPILDMNTNEIVAYDLALRPNLEQISRMLEKAFKKFTNLSGLIFHSDQGWQYQHNYFRQALKEHGIIQSMSRKGNCYDNSVMETFFGRLKTEIYYGFEKEYASFNAFAVAIEEYINYYNNRRIQKKTKWMHPVKYREAS
;
A
#
# COMPACT_ATOMS: atom_id res chain seq x y z
N MET A 1 26.64 -39.60 -29.45
CA MET A 1 25.69 -38.57 -29.89
C MET A 1 25.90 -38.29 -31.37
N SER A 2 24.83 -38.25 -32.20
CA SER A 2 24.97 -37.95 -33.63
C SER A 2 25.36 -36.45 -33.82
N LYS A 3 26.05 -36.16 -34.94
CA LYS A 3 26.41 -34.75 -35.28
C LYS A 3 25.17 -33.85 -35.34
N SER A 4 24.06 -34.33 -35.88
CA SER A 4 22.79 -33.58 -35.96
C SER A 4 22.19 -33.29 -34.58
N THR A 5 22.22 -34.27 -33.66
CA THR A 5 21.74 -34.08 -32.28
C THR A 5 22.61 -33.03 -31.54
N TYR A 6 23.93 -33.06 -31.75
CA TYR A 6 24.83 -32.06 -31.14
C TYR A 6 24.55 -30.66 -31.61
N TYR A 7 24.40 -30.42 -32.92
CA TYR A 7 24.09 -29.09 -33.45
C TYR A 7 22.68 -28.65 -33.08
N PHE A 8 21.70 -29.57 -33.01
CA PHE A 8 20.34 -29.25 -32.52
C PHE A 8 20.36 -28.79 -31.07
N GLU A 9 21.10 -29.48 -30.19
CA GLU A 9 21.21 -29.07 -28.78
C GLU A 9 21.96 -27.76 -28.63
N LEU A 10 23.02 -27.48 -29.42
CA LEU A 10 23.70 -26.17 -29.43
C LEU A 10 22.75 -25.06 -29.85
N THR A 11 22.01 -25.20 -30.94
CA THR A 11 21.05 -24.19 -31.41
C THR A 11 19.97 -23.93 -30.35
N LYS A 12 19.54 -24.98 -29.66
CA LYS A 12 18.55 -24.91 -28.60
C LYS A 12 19.10 -24.13 -27.36
N VAL A 13 20.37 -24.40 -27.02
CA VAL A 13 21.05 -23.65 -25.92
C VAL A 13 21.15 -22.16 -26.27
N ASP A 14 21.59 -21.81 -27.47
CA ASP A 14 21.71 -20.41 -27.91
C ASP A 14 20.37 -19.67 -27.90
N LEU A 15 19.29 -20.33 -28.38
CA LEU A 15 17.94 -19.75 -28.33
C LEU A 15 17.43 -19.56 -26.89
N VAL A 16 17.72 -20.52 -26.00
CA VAL A 16 17.34 -20.41 -24.59
C VAL A 16 18.11 -19.29 -23.90
N ASP A 17 19.39 -19.14 -24.19
CA ASP A 17 20.24 -18.10 -23.61
C ASP A 17 19.83 -16.71 -24.11
N LYS A 18 19.56 -16.53 -25.39
CA LYS A 18 19.04 -15.28 -25.95
C LYS A 18 17.72 -14.88 -25.28
N ARG A 19 16.75 -15.83 -25.20
CA ARG A 19 15.49 -15.59 -24.53
C ARG A 19 15.63 -15.35 -23.04
N ASN A 20 16.62 -15.93 -22.36
CA ASN A 20 16.93 -15.63 -20.96
C ASN A 20 17.50 -14.23 -20.80
N THR A 21 18.35 -13.78 -21.72
CA THR A 21 18.93 -12.43 -21.71
C THR A 21 17.84 -11.37 -21.84
N GLU A 22 16.96 -11.48 -22.83
CA GLU A 22 15.82 -10.57 -23.00
C GLU A 22 14.93 -10.51 -21.73
N LEU A 23 14.63 -11.68 -21.13
CA LEU A 23 13.86 -11.73 -19.90
C LEU A 23 14.59 -11.10 -18.69
N LYS A 24 15.90 -11.32 -18.57
CA LYS A 24 16.70 -10.69 -17.51
C LYS A 24 16.70 -9.17 -17.64
N ASP A 25 16.86 -8.64 -18.85
CA ASP A 25 16.84 -7.20 -19.10
C ASP A 25 15.48 -6.61 -18.72
N GLU A 26 14.38 -7.27 -19.09
CA GLU A 26 13.05 -6.79 -18.74
C GLU A 26 12.75 -6.92 -17.24
N ILE A 27 13.19 -8.00 -16.59
CA ILE A 27 13.13 -8.18 -15.13
C ILE A 27 13.89 -7.04 -14.44
N GLN A 28 15.09 -6.71 -14.93
CA GLN A 28 15.91 -5.63 -14.36
C GLN A 28 15.22 -4.26 -14.52
N LYS A 29 14.61 -3.98 -15.67
CA LYS A 29 13.82 -2.77 -15.90
C LYS A 29 12.67 -2.66 -14.91
N ILE A 30 11.84 -3.70 -14.81
CA ILE A 30 10.72 -3.74 -13.86
C ILE A 30 11.21 -3.52 -12.43
N PHE A 31 12.28 -4.20 -12.04
CA PHE A 31 12.84 -4.09 -10.69
C PHE A 31 13.33 -2.67 -10.38
N THR A 32 14.00 -2.02 -11.33
CA THR A 32 14.51 -0.65 -11.21
C THR A 32 13.36 0.38 -11.20
N GLU A 33 12.40 0.28 -12.12
CA GLU A 33 11.21 1.15 -12.18
C GLU A 33 10.42 1.17 -10.86
N HIS A 34 10.37 0.03 -10.19
CA HIS A 34 9.69 -0.12 -8.90
C HIS A 34 10.64 0.02 -7.70
N LYS A 35 11.85 0.57 -7.88
CA LYS A 35 12.85 0.86 -6.83
C LYS A 35 13.12 -0.38 -5.92
N GLY A 36 13.17 -1.58 -6.49
CA GLY A 36 13.39 -2.83 -5.76
C GLY A 36 12.23 -3.30 -4.87
N ARG A 37 11.04 -2.71 -5.01
CA ARG A 37 9.87 -3.02 -4.16
C ARG A 37 9.15 -4.29 -4.59
N TYR A 38 9.35 -4.76 -5.83
CA TYR A 38 8.68 -5.94 -6.37
C TYR A 38 9.49 -7.21 -6.12
N GLY A 39 8.85 -8.19 -5.46
CA GLY A 39 9.34 -9.57 -5.43
C GLY A 39 8.79 -10.38 -6.60
N VAL A 40 9.22 -11.64 -6.71
CA VAL A 40 8.92 -12.57 -7.82
C VAL A 40 7.47 -12.52 -8.31
N ARG A 41 6.48 -12.52 -7.40
CA ARG A 41 5.05 -12.55 -7.80
C ARG A 41 4.62 -11.32 -8.58
N ARG A 42 5.12 -10.12 -8.20
CA ARG A 42 4.77 -8.89 -8.90
C ARG A 42 5.57 -8.73 -10.18
N VAL A 43 6.86 -9.08 -10.19
CA VAL A 43 7.67 -9.09 -11.40
C VAL A 43 7.07 -10.05 -12.44
N TYR A 44 6.69 -11.24 -12.03
CA TYR A 44 6.00 -12.21 -12.90
C TYR A 44 4.71 -11.64 -13.50
N GLN A 45 3.85 -11.04 -12.66
CA GLN A 45 2.60 -10.47 -13.14
C GLN A 45 2.82 -9.26 -14.07
N GLU A 46 3.81 -8.44 -13.76
CA GLU A 46 4.15 -7.29 -14.59
C GLU A 46 4.70 -7.72 -15.95
N LEU A 47 5.47 -8.80 -16.01
CA LEU A 47 5.88 -9.41 -17.28
C LEU A 47 4.67 -9.88 -18.10
N LEU A 48 3.66 -10.51 -17.47
CA LEU A 48 2.42 -10.88 -18.14
C LEU A 48 1.65 -9.65 -18.65
N ASN A 49 1.56 -8.58 -17.84
CA ASN A 49 0.93 -7.32 -18.22
C ASN A 49 1.63 -6.65 -19.41
N ARG A 50 2.94 -6.88 -19.59
CA ARG A 50 3.74 -6.43 -20.75
C ARG A 50 3.71 -7.40 -21.94
N GLY A 51 2.90 -8.45 -21.88
CA GLY A 51 2.72 -9.41 -22.97
C GLY A 51 3.75 -10.55 -23.04
N PHE A 52 4.61 -10.69 -22.04
CA PHE A 52 5.56 -11.81 -22.00
C PHE A 52 4.86 -13.11 -21.60
N VAL A 53 5.07 -14.17 -22.37
CA VAL A 53 4.63 -15.52 -22.02
C VAL A 53 5.76 -16.24 -21.28
N VAL A 54 5.66 -16.31 -19.97
CA VAL A 54 6.72 -16.87 -19.11
C VAL A 54 6.15 -17.67 -17.95
N ASN A 55 6.88 -18.66 -17.48
CA ASN A 55 6.50 -19.45 -16.29
C ASN A 55 7.04 -18.79 -15.01
N HIS A 56 6.24 -18.77 -13.96
CA HIS A 56 6.59 -18.21 -12.65
C HIS A 56 7.91 -18.77 -12.10
N LYS A 57 8.14 -20.09 -12.20
CA LYS A 57 9.38 -20.73 -11.73
C LYS A 57 10.61 -20.22 -12.51
N ARG A 58 10.44 -19.91 -13.81
CA ARG A 58 11.53 -19.33 -14.62
C ARG A 58 11.87 -17.93 -14.14
N VAL A 59 10.89 -17.07 -13.89
CA VAL A 59 11.10 -15.73 -13.34
C VAL A 59 11.80 -15.80 -11.97
N GLN A 60 11.36 -16.69 -11.10
CA GLN A 60 11.99 -16.91 -9.79
C GLN A 60 13.47 -17.28 -9.92
N ARG A 61 13.80 -18.24 -10.81
CA ARG A 61 15.19 -18.68 -11.05
C ARG A 61 16.04 -17.54 -11.60
N LEU A 62 15.53 -16.77 -12.59
CA LEU A 62 16.25 -15.65 -13.18
C LEU A 62 16.49 -14.55 -12.15
N MET A 63 15.48 -14.13 -11.38
CA MET A 63 15.66 -13.13 -10.32
C MET A 63 16.70 -13.61 -9.29
N HIS A 64 16.67 -14.87 -8.89
CA HIS A 64 17.67 -15.43 -7.97
C HIS A 64 19.08 -15.37 -8.57
N SER A 65 19.25 -15.75 -9.84
CA SER A 65 20.56 -15.69 -10.52
C SER A 65 21.10 -14.27 -10.68
N MET A 66 20.21 -13.26 -10.68
CA MET A 66 20.56 -11.83 -10.73
C MET A 66 20.73 -11.20 -9.33
N GLY A 67 20.58 -11.97 -8.24
CA GLY A 67 20.61 -11.45 -6.87
C GLY A 67 19.43 -10.51 -6.53
N LEU A 68 18.32 -10.55 -7.27
CA LEU A 68 17.20 -9.64 -7.09
C LEU A 68 16.18 -10.21 -6.09
N ALA A 69 15.94 -9.45 -5.02
CA ALA A 69 14.92 -9.77 -4.03
C ALA A 69 14.11 -8.52 -3.68
N GLY A 70 12.78 -8.65 -3.64
CA GLY A 70 11.92 -7.56 -3.19
C GLY A 70 12.11 -7.24 -1.70
N LYS A 71 11.92 -5.98 -1.34
CA LYS A 71 12.00 -5.53 0.07
C LYS A 71 11.05 -6.33 0.96
N ARG A 72 11.53 -6.79 2.11
CA ARG A 72 10.76 -7.55 3.11
C ARG A 72 10.79 -6.82 4.45
N PRO A 73 9.70 -6.84 5.24
CA PRO A 73 9.72 -6.31 6.60
C PRO A 73 10.79 -7.03 7.43
N LYS A 74 11.64 -6.26 8.13
CA LYS A 74 12.60 -6.81 9.10
C LYS A 74 11.98 -6.88 10.50
N GLU A 75 10.98 -6.03 10.78
CA GLU A 75 10.32 -5.91 12.07
C GLU A 75 8.81 -6.05 11.95
N LYS A 76 8.17 -6.53 13.02
CA LYS A 76 6.69 -6.56 13.10
C LYS A 76 6.20 -5.14 13.45
N TYR A 77 5.14 -4.71 12.79
CA TYR A 77 4.44 -3.48 13.14
C TYR A 77 3.84 -3.62 14.55
N HIS A 78 4.06 -2.60 15.40
CA HIS A 78 3.45 -2.48 16.72
C HIS A 78 2.49 -1.28 16.70
N SER A 79 1.21 -1.52 16.98
CA SER A 79 0.21 -0.47 17.14
C SER A 79 0.34 0.24 18.49
N TYR A 80 -0.02 1.52 18.54
CA TYR A 80 -0.02 2.32 19.76
C TYR A 80 -1.22 1.92 20.65
N LYS A 81 -0.97 1.72 21.97
CA LYS A 81 -2.02 1.46 22.95
C LYS A 81 -2.48 2.78 23.59
N GLY A 82 -3.49 3.42 23.02
CA GLY A 82 -4.07 4.67 23.53
C GLY A 82 -5.02 4.49 24.73
N LYS A 83 -5.38 5.63 25.38
CA LYS A 83 -6.40 5.69 26.44
C LYS A 83 -7.82 5.55 25.87
N ILE A 84 -8.76 5.11 26.68
CA ILE A 84 -10.02 4.48 26.31
C ILE A 84 -11.17 5.47 26.26
N GLY A 85 -12.00 5.35 25.23
CA GLY A 85 -13.39 5.70 25.20
C GLY A 85 -14.10 4.86 24.15
N LYS A 86 -15.32 4.41 24.35
CA LYS A 86 -16.14 3.78 23.31
C LYS A 86 -17.18 4.79 22.87
N VAL A 87 -17.09 5.23 21.61
CA VAL A 87 -18.00 6.23 21.06
C VAL A 87 -18.89 5.65 19.95
N ALA A 88 -18.43 4.61 19.26
CA ALA A 88 -19.16 3.94 18.20
C ALA A 88 -19.01 2.41 18.27
N GLU A 89 -19.94 1.69 17.67
CA GLU A 89 -19.90 0.23 17.57
C GLU A 89 -18.93 -0.24 16.49
N ASN A 90 -18.47 -1.50 16.62
CA ASN A 90 -17.69 -2.14 15.57
C ASN A 90 -18.61 -2.74 14.50
N ILE A 91 -19.07 -1.91 13.57
CA ILE A 91 -19.95 -2.32 12.47
C ILE A 91 -19.19 -3.19 11.46
N VAL A 92 -17.90 -2.89 11.20
CA VAL A 92 -17.07 -3.66 10.26
C VAL A 92 -16.86 -5.10 10.75
N ASN A 93 -16.68 -5.29 12.06
CA ASN A 93 -16.55 -6.59 12.72
C ASN A 93 -15.68 -7.61 11.94
N ARG A 94 -14.51 -7.15 11.42
CA ARG A 94 -13.56 -7.91 10.58
C ARG A 94 -14.10 -8.33 9.20
N ASP A 95 -15.31 -7.95 8.84
CA ASP A 95 -15.77 -8.07 7.46
C ASP A 95 -15.26 -6.90 6.63
N PHE A 96 -14.07 -7.07 6.05
CA PHE A 96 -13.44 -6.11 5.14
C PHE A 96 -13.88 -6.30 3.68
N SER A 97 -14.84 -7.18 3.42
CA SER A 97 -15.39 -7.40 2.08
C SER A 97 -16.23 -6.20 1.65
N THR A 98 -16.16 -5.90 0.37
CA THR A 98 -16.90 -4.83 -0.28
C THR A 98 -17.20 -5.25 -1.71
N THR A 99 -18.32 -4.82 -2.24
CA THR A 99 -18.74 -5.11 -3.61
C THR A 99 -18.42 -3.98 -4.58
N ALA A 100 -18.26 -2.76 -4.05
CA ALA A 100 -17.95 -1.56 -4.83
C ALA A 100 -17.03 -0.61 -4.03
N PRO A 101 -16.36 0.34 -4.70
CA PRO A 101 -15.67 1.45 -4.05
C PRO A 101 -16.62 2.29 -3.17
N LEU A 102 -16.07 3.05 -2.23
CA LEU A 102 -16.79 4.00 -1.36
C LEU A 102 -17.85 3.36 -0.43
N GLN A 103 -17.75 2.06 -0.16
CA GLN A 103 -18.59 1.38 0.82
C GLN A 103 -17.98 1.37 2.23
N LYS A 104 -16.68 1.12 2.31
CA LYS A 104 -15.94 1.07 3.58
C LYS A 104 -14.59 1.78 3.45
N TRP A 105 -14.38 2.78 4.27
CA TRP A 105 -13.06 3.41 4.45
C TRP A 105 -12.47 3.02 5.80
N THR A 106 -11.14 3.06 5.88
CA THR A 106 -10.41 2.93 7.14
C THR A 106 -9.34 3.98 7.28
N THR A 107 -9.05 4.36 8.53
CA THR A 107 -8.01 5.32 8.88
C THR A 107 -7.28 4.89 10.15
N ASP A 108 -6.08 5.39 10.33
CA ASP A 108 -5.26 5.28 11.53
C ASP A 108 -4.15 6.34 11.48
N VAL A 109 -3.49 6.60 12.59
CA VAL A 109 -2.34 7.51 12.65
C VAL A 109 -1.06 6.74 12.96
N SER A 110 -0.07 6.84 12.09
CA SER A 110 1.24 6.22 12.31
C SER A 110 2.32 7.25 12.56
N GLN A 111 3.11 7.03 13.64
CA GLN A 111 4.29 7.83 13.98
C GLN A 111 5.52 7.35 13.22
N PHE A 112 6.35 8.32 12.84
CA PHE A 112 7.67 8.15 12.25
C PHE A 112 8.69 8.94 13.08
N ASN A 113 9.82 8.31 13.39
CA ASN A 113 10.88 8.89 14.21
C ASN A 113 12.12 9.14 13.33
N PHE A 114 12.70 10.32 13.45
CA PHE A 114 13.88 10.74 12.68
C PHE A 114 14.90 11.41 13.61
N PRO A 115 16.16 11.59 13.20
CA PRO A 115 17.15 12.34 13.97
C PRO A 115 16.72 13.77 14.31
N TRP A 116 15.93 14.40 13.43
CA TRP A 116 15.40 15.78 13.61
C TRP A 116 14.08 15.83 14.41
N GLY A 117 13.47 14.71 14.76
CA GLY A 117 12.21 14.69 15.52
C GLY A 117 11.21 13.65 15.04
N LYS A 118 9.93 13.96 15.17
CA LYS A 118 8.83 13.04 14.87
C LYS A 118 7.85 13.67 13.91
N CYS A 119 7.18 12.83 13.12
CA CYS A 119 5.98 13.24 12.38
C CYS A 119 4.95 12.10 12.35
N TYR A 120 3.74 12.45 11.93
CA TYR A 120 2.56 11.59 12.01
C TYR A 120 1.83 11.62 10.68
N LEU A 121 1.60 10.44 10.10
CA LEU A 121 0.83 10.28 8.87
C LEU A 121 -0.55 9.73 9.20
N SER A 122 -1.60 10.43 8.75
CA SER A 122 -3.00 10.01 8.85
C SER A 122 -3.58 9.84 7.44
N PRO A 123 -3.68 8.63 6.90
CA PRO A 123 -4.31 8.35 5.61
C PRO A 123 -5.74 7.83 5.78
N ILE A 124 -6.56 8.02 4.75
CA ILE A 124 -7.83 7.33 4.52
C ILE A 124 -7.62 6.31 3.40
N LEU A 125 -7.96 5.06 3.65
CA LEU A 125 -7.86 3.99 2.67
C LEU A 125 -9.25 3.42 2.36
N ASP A 126 -9.58 3.32 1.08
CA ASP A 126 -10.78 2.61 0.60
C ASP A 126 -10.55 1.10 0.66
N MET A 127 -11.42 0.38 1.38
CA MET A 127 -11.26 -1.05 1.60
C MET A 127 -11.53 -1.91 0.37
N ASN A 128 -12.23 -1.40 -0.66
CA ASN A 128 -12.44 -2.12 -1.93
C ASN A 128 -11.18 -2.06 -2.79
N THR A 129 -10.76 -0.86 -3.08
CA THR A 129 -9.71 -0.57 -4.07
C THR A 129 -8.31 -0.59 -3.48
N ASN A 130 -8.17 -0.51 -2.15
CA ASN A 130 -6.94 -0.18 -1.44
C ASN A 130 -6.34 1.19 -1.84
N GLU A 131 -7.12 2.08 -2.45
CA GLU A 131 -6.68 3.44 -2.76
C GLU A 131 -6.48 4.26 -1.48
N ILE A 132 -5.38 4.99 -1.38
CA ILE A 132 -5.26 6.07 -0.40
C ILE A 132 -6.06 7.25 -0.95
N VAL A 133 -7.25 7.44 -0.39
CA VAL A 133 -8.23 8.45 -0.82
C VAL A 133 -7.72 9.85 -0.54
N ALA A 134 -7.23 10.05 0.66
CA ALA A 134 -6.63 11.28 1.16
C ALA A 134 -5.63 10.95 2.27
N TYR A 135 -4.76 11.90 2.58
CA TYR A 135 -3.85 11.81 3.72
C TYR A 135 -3.42 13.20 4.19
N ASP A 136 -2.92 13.25 5.42
CA ASP A 136 -2.23 14.41 5.95
C ASP A 136 -1.00 14.00 6.75
N LEU A 137 0.10 14.74 6.60
CA LEU A 137 1.34 14.56 7.34
C LEU A 137 1.57 15.79 8.22
N ALA A 138 1.81 15.59 9.52
CA ALA A 138 1.98 16.66 10.47
C ALA A 138 3.09 16.37 11.50
N LEU A 139 3.65 17.42 12.10
CA LEU A 139 4.63 17.28 13.18
C LEU A 139 3.98 16.88 14.52
N ARG A 140 2.66 17.04 14.65
CA ARG A 140 1.89 16.69 15.85
C ARG A 140 0.59 16.00 15.47
N PRO A 141 0.17 14.93 16.19
CA PRO A 141 -1.11 14.28 15.93
C PRO A 141 -2.23 15.08 16.63
N ASN A 142 -2.77 16.08 15.93
CA ASN A 142 -3.82 16.97 16.46
C ASN A 142 -5.09 16.89 15.59
N LEU A 143 -6.17 17.53 16.05
CA LEU A 143 -7.44 17.57 15.31
C LEU A 143 -7.32 18.28 13.97
N GLU A 144 -6.47 19.26 13.87
CA GLU A 144 -6.23 20.00 12.62
C GLU A 144 -5.68 19.06 11.52
N GLN A 145 -4.81 18.10 11.86
CA GLN A 145 -4.37 17.05 10.95
C GLN A 145 -5.56 16.25 10.41
N ILE A 146 -6.46 15.85 11.30
CA ILE A 146 -7.65 15.06 10.92
C ILE A 146 -8.61 15.91 10.07
N SER A 147 -8.80 17.20 10.41
CA SER A 147 -9.61 18.14 9.62
C SER A 147 -9.11 18.22 8.18
N ARG A 148 -7.82 18.55 7.99
CA ARG A 148 -7.23 18.65 6.64
C ARG A 148 -7.33 17.35 5.85
N MET A 149 -7.17 16.21 6.51
CA MET A 149 -7.33 14.91 5.89
C MET A 149 -8.77 14.67 5.40
N LEU A 150 -9.79 14.96 6.24
CA LEU A 150 -11.20 14.82 5.90
C LEU A 150 -11.61 15.78 4.77
N GLU A 151 -11.20 17.04 4.84
CA GLU A 151 -11.47 18.05 3.81
C GLU A 151 -10.97 17.62 2.44
N LYS A 152 -9.75 17.04 2.36
CA LYS A 152 -9.20 16.50 1.13
C LYS A 152 -10.05 15.33 0.60
N ALA A 153 -10.53 14.44 1.48
CA ALA A 153 -11.36 13.30 1.10
C ALA A 153 -12.74 13.75 0.59
N PHE A 154 -13.39 14.66 1.31
CA PHE A 154 -14.73 15.16 0.98
C PHE A 154 -14.73 16.04 -0.28
N LYS A 155 -13.64 16.76 -0.54
CA LYS A 155 -13.44 17.47 -1.80
C LYS A 155 -13.29 16.51 -2.99
N LYS A 156 -12.67 15.35 -2.77
CA LYS A 156 -12.44 14.35 -3.83
C LYS A 156 -13.69 13.54 -4.14
N PHE A 157 -14.49 13.22 -3.12
CA PHE A 157 -15.71 12.42 -3.25
C PHE A 157 -16.85 13.11 -2.51
N THR A 158 -17.88 13.51 -3.22
CA THR A 158 -18.99 14.30 -2.66
C THR A 158 -20.18 13.46 -2.21
N ASN A 159 -20.40 12.28 -2.82
CA ASN A 159 -21.48 11.38 -2.44
C ASN A 159 -20.94 10.24 -1.58
N LEU A 160 -21.03 10.40 -0.25
CA LEU A 160 -20.51 9.47 0.74
C LEU A 160 -21.60 8.92 1.68
N SER A 161 -22.88 9.17 1.35
CA SER A 161 -24.01 8.71 2.18
C SER A 161 -24.01 7.18 2.29
N GLY A 162 -24.08 6.69 3.53
CA GLY A 162 -24.06 5.26 3.83
C GLY A 162 -22.66 4.61 3.87
N LEU A 163 -21.60 5.35 3.54
CA LEU A 163 -20.23 4.86 3.68
C LEU A 163 -19.92 4.55 5.14
N ILE A 164 -19.32 3.40 5.43
CA ILE A 164 -18.83 3.04 6.76
C ILE A 164 -17.38 3.51 6.89
N PHE A 165 -17.11 4.39 7.86
CA PHE A 165 -15.77 4.88 8.14
C PHE A 165 -15.23 4.28 9.43
N HIS A 166 -14.27 3.36 9.29
CA HIS A 166 -13.69 2.58 10.38
C HIS A 166 -12.38 3.18 10.87
N SER A 167 -12.21 3.23 12.19
CA SER A 167 -10.98 3.68 12.85
C SER A 167 -10.68 2.82 14.08
N ASP A 168 -9.50 2.99 14.66
CA ASP A 168 -9.25 2.57 16.03
C ASP A 168 -10.00 3.48 17.04
N GLN A 169 -9.77 3.26 18.35
CA GLN A 169 -10.34 4.07 19.42
C GLN A 169 -9.45 5.28 19.77
N GLY A 170 -8.69 5.82 18.84
CA GLY A 170 -7.90 7.03 19.04
C GLY A 170 -8.78 8.21 19.46
N TRP A 171 -8.26 9.07 20.37
CA TRP A 171 -9.01 10.20 20.91
C TRP A 171 -9.52 11.16 19.82
N GLN A 172 -8.77 11.33 18.73
CA GLN A 172 -9.11 12.18 17.58
C GLN A 172 -10.40 11.73 16.89
N TYR A 173 -10.65 10.42 16.82
CA TYR A 173 -11.84 9.83 16.19
C TYR A 173 -13.05 9.80 17.11
N GLN A 174 -12.85 10.04 18.41
CA GLN A 174 -13.90 10.17 19.41
C GLN A 174 -14.35 11.61 19.58
N HIS A 175 -13.59 12.57 19.06
CA HIS A 175 -13.87 14.00 19.21
C HIS A 175 -15.13 14.41 18.44
N ASN A 176 -15.91 15.33 19.02
CA ASN A 176 -17.19 15.79 18.43
C ASN A 176 -17.01 16.34 17.01
N TYR A 177 -15.92 17.04 16.73
CA TYR A 177 -15.62 17.55 15.40
C TYR A 177 -15.62 16.42 14.35
N PHE A 178 -14.88 15.33 14.60
CA PHE A 178 -14.81 14.20 13.68
C PHE A 178 -16.19 13.56 13.46
N ARG A 179 -16.92 13.32 14.55
CA ARG A 179 -18.29 12.73 14.50
C ARG A 179 -19.26 13.58 13.72
N GLN A 180 -19.22 14.91 13.96
CA GLN A 180 -20.10 15.87 13.28
C GLN A 180 -19.77 15.92 11.79
N ALA A 181 -18.48 15.99 11.42
CA ALA A 181 -18.04 15.96 10.02
C ALA A 181 -18.50 14.72 9.28
N LEU A 182 -18.43 13.53 9.88
CA LEU A 182 -18.99 12.31 9.30
C LEU A 182 -20.50 12.38 9.12
N LYS A 183 -21.22 12.84 10.14
CA LYS A 183 -22.70 12.95 10.15
C LYS A 183 -23.20 13.88 9.04
N GLU A 184 -22.54 15.02 8.84
CA GLU A 184 -22.87 15.99 7.79
C GLU A 184 -22.76 15.42 6.38
N HIS A 185 -21.92 14.41 6.18
CA HIS A 185 -21.76 13.71 4.91
C HIS A 185 -22.54 12.38 4.84
N GLY A 186 -23.39 12.08 5.83
CA GLY A 186 -24.15 10.84 5.88
C GLY A 186 -23.29 9.58 6.08
N ILE A 187 -22.09 9.74 6.63
CA ILE A 187 -21.10 8.66 6.84
C ILE A 187 -21.36 7.99 8.19
N ILE A 188 -21.33 6.67 8.23
CA ILE A 188 -21.54 5.85 9.41
C ILE A 188 -20.19 5.57 10.08
N GLN A 189 -20.02 6.02 11.32
CA GLN A 189 -18.80 5.76 12.07
C GLN A 189 -18.78 4.32 12.60
N SER A 190 -17.62 3.65 12.46
CA SER A 190 -17.32 2.35 13.03
C SER A 190 -15.99 2.38 13.75
N MET A 191 -15.86 1.71 14.91
CA MET A 191 -14.62 1.69 15.69
C MET A 191 -14.21 0.27 16.05
N SER A 192 -12.90 0.00 15.99
CA SER A 192 -12.30 -1.27 16.42
C SER A 192 -12.63 -1.58 17.88
N ARG A 193 -12.66 -2.85 18.24
CA ARG A 193 -12.65 -3.26 19.64
C ARG A 193 -11.34 -2.86 20.31
N LYS A 194 -11.41 -2.54 21.59
CA LYS A 194 -10.26 -2.14 22.38
C LYS A 194 -9.10 -3.15 22.31
N GLY A 195 -7.89 -2.69 21.97
CA GLY A 195 -6.68 -3.49 21.95
C GLY A 195 -6.67 -4.60 20.91
N ASN A 196 -7.61 -4.58 19.96
CA ASN A 196 -7.72 -5.59 18.92
C ASN A 196 -7.20 -5.06 17.57
N CYS A 197 -5.90 -5.24 17.33
CA CYS A 197 -5.24 -4.83 16.09
C CYS A 197 -5.84 -5.50 14.83
N TYR A 198 -6.40 -6.70 14.96
CA TYR A 198 -7.01 -7.41 13.82
C TYR A 198 -8.23 -6.67 13.23
N ASP A 199 -8.86 -5.80 14.01
CA ASP A 199 -10.03 -5.05 13.55
C ASP A 199 -9.64 -3.92 12.58
N ASN A 200 -8.34 -3.50 12.52
CA ASN A 200 -7.80 -2.52 11.56
C ASN A 200 -6.65 -3.07 10.70
N SER A 201 -6.65 -4.37 10.43
CA SER A 201 -5.56 -5.07 9.73
C SER A 201 -5.27 -4.57 8.31
N VAL A 202 -6.26 -3.97 7.64
CA VAL A 202 -6.10 -3.37 6.30
C VAL A 202 -5.14 -2.19 6.37
N MET A 203 -5.32 -1.30 7.36
CA MET A 203 -4.47 -0.13 7.56
C MET A 203 -3.08 -0.53 8.07
N GLU A 204 -3.00 -1.51 8.99
CA GLU A 204 -1.71 -2.07 9.42
C GLU A 204 -0.91 -2.63 8.24
N THR A 205 -1.57 -3.31 7.31
CA THR A 205 -0.94 -3.83 6.10
C THR A 205 -0.41 -2.70 5.21
N PHE A 206 -1.12 -1.60 5.08
CA PHE A 206 -0.66 -0.42 4.33
C PHE A 206 0.58 0.18 5.00
N PHE A 207 0.52 0.49 6.30
CA PHE A 207 1.66 1.06 7.03
C PHE A 207 2.88 0.14 7.03
N GLY A 208 2.69 -1.16 7.20
CA GLY A 208 3.77 -2.13 7.12
C GLY A 208 4.50 -2.10 5.77
N ARG A 209 3.75 -1.94 4.67
CA ARG A 209 4.32 -1.79 3.33
C ARG A 209 5.04 -0.46 3.15
N LEU A 210 4.39 0.64 3.50
CA LEU A 210 4.96 1.98 3.42
C LEU A 210 6.28 2.04 4.19
N LYS A 211 6.26 1.64 5.47
CA LYS A 211 7.46 1.65 6.32
C LYS A 211 8.58 0.77 5.77
N THR A 212 8.27 -0.41 5.23
CA THR A 212 9.26 -1.29 4.61
C THR A 212 9.85 -0.71 3.32
N GLU A 213 9.03 -0.02 2.54
CA GLU A 213 9.43 0.42 1.19
C GLU A 213 10.17 1.78 1.20
N ILE A 214 9.90 2.67 2.19
CA ILE A 214 10.48 4.01 2.21
C ILE A 214 10.97 4.51 3.58
N TYR A 215 10.81 3.76 4.68
CA TYR A 215 11.19 4.28 5.99
C TYR A 215 12.27 3.43 6.66
N TYR A 216 12.02 2.15 6.93
CA TYR A 216 12.98 1.31 7.66
C TYR A 216 14.33 1.21 6.96
N GLY A 217 15.38 1.69 7.63
CA GLY A 217 16.74 1.76 7.13
C GLY A 217 17.07 3.01 6.29
N PHE A 218 16.10 3.92 6.12
CA PHE A 218 16.24 5.19 5.39
C PHE A 218 16.04 6.42 6.31
N GLU A 219 15.86 6.22 7.62
CA GLU A 219 15.51 7.29 8.56
C GLU A 219 16.53 8.43 8.56
N LYS A 220 17.81 8.10 8.35
CA LYS A 220 18.92 9.07 8.29
C LYS A 220 19.03 9.80 6.95
N GLU A 221 18.40 9.30 5.89
CA GLU A 221 18.44 9.90 4.57
C GLU A 221 17.50 11.12 4.46
N TYR A 222 16.49 11.18 5.34
CA TYR A 222 15.55 12.30 5.39
C TYR A 222 16.06 13.40 6.31
N ALA A 223 16.66 14.42 5.71
CA ALA A 223 17.29 15.52 6.46
C ALA A 223 16.28 16.44 7.18
N SER A 224 15.00 16.43 6.80
CA SER A 224 13.96 17.31 7.34
C SER A 224 12.55 16.72 7.17
N PHE A 225 11.57 17.35 7.86
CA PHE A 225 10.16 17.08 7.65
C PHE A 225 9.75 17.23 6.18
N ASN A 226 10.19 18.29 5.51
CA ASN A 226 9.84 18.54 4.11
C ASN A 226 10.41 17.46 3.18
N ALA A 227 11.63 17.00 3.42
CA ALA A 227 12.21 15.90 2.64
C ALA A 227 11.39 14.61 2.76
N PHE A 228 10.92 14.29 3.97
CA PHE A 228 10.05 13.14 4.17
C PHE A 228 8.64 13.37 3.62
N ALA A 229 8.10 14.59 3.69
CA ALA A 229 6.80 14.92 3.10
C ALA A 229 6.78 14.69 1.58
N VAL A 230 7.82 15.11 0.86
CA VAL A 230 7.99 14.82 -0.57
C VAL A 230 8.04 13.31 -0.82
N ALA A 231 8.80 12.56 -0.02
CA ALA A 231 8.90 11.10 -0.18
C ALA A 231 7.56 10.39 0.08
N ILE A 232 6.74 10.87 1.02
CA ILE A 232 5.38 10.36 1.27
C ILE A 232 4.47 10.67 0.08
N GLU A 233 4.50 11.88 -0.46
CA GLU A 233 3.70 12.27 -1.63
C GLU A 233 4.04 11.39 -2.85
N GLU A 234 5.34 11.28 -3.18
CA GLU A 234 5.80 10.40 -4.26
C GLU A 234 5.38 8.94 -4.03
N TYR A 235 5.49 8.46 -2.78
CA TYR A 235 5.13 7.09 -2.46
C TYR A 235 3.64 6.84 -2.60
N ILE A 236 2.78 7.72 -2.09
CA ILE A 236 1.33 7.57 -2.20
C ILE A 236 0.88 7.68 -3.65
N ASN A 237 1.47 8.60 -4.43
CA ASN A 237 1.23 8.66 -5.87
C ASN A 237 1.62 7.35 -6.57
N TYR A 238 2.83 6.84 -6.30
CA TYR A 238 3.28 5.54 -6.81
C TYR A 238 2.35 4.40 -6.37
N TYR A 239 1.96 4.36 -5.08
CA TYR A 239 1.10 3.32 -4.52
C TYR A 239 -0.28 3.29 -5.20
N ASN A 240 -0.87 4.45 -5.44
CA ASN A 240 -2.19 4.59 -6.03
C ASN A 240 -2.20 4.34 -7.55
N ASN A 241 -1.16 4.80 -8.28
CA ASN A 241 -1.18 4.89 -9.74
C ASN A 241 -0.24 3.91 -10.46
N ARG A 242 0.65 3.21 -9.74
CA ARG A 242 1.64 2.32 -10.38
C ARG A 242 1.81 0.97 -9.69
N ARG A 243 1.54 0.89 -8.39
CA ARG A 243 1.79 -0.32 -7.61
C ARG A 243 0.68 -1.35 -7.78
N ILE A 244 0.93 -2.42 -8.55
CA ILE A 244 -0.04 -3.50 -8.76
C ILE A 244 -0.25 -4.33 -7.48
N GLN A 245 -1.49 -4.81 -7.27
CA GLN A 245 -1.89 -5.57 -6.10
C GLN A 245 -2.77 -6.78 -6.49
N LYS A 246 -2.57 -7.92 -5.81
CA LYS A 246 -3.38 -9.11 -6.07
C LYS A 246 -4.87 -8.88 -5.80
N LYS A 247 -5.19 -8.16 -4.72
CA LYS A 247 -6.58 -7.84 -4.33
C LYS A 247 -7.34 -7.09 -5.44
N THR A 248 -6.66 -6.18 -6.13
CA THR A 248 -7.22 -5.38 -7.23
C THR A 248 -6.99 -6.03 -8.61
N LYS A 249 -7.02 -7.37 -8.67
CA LYS A 249 -6.83 -8.14 -9.92
C LYS A 249 -5.53 -7.75 -10.67
N TRP A 250 -4.47 -7.46 -9.92
CA TRP A 250 -3.18 -7.01 -10.44
C TRP A 250 -3.20 -5.66 -11.18
N MET A 251 -4.20 -4.84 -10.92
CA MET A 251 -4.22 -3.42 -11.26
C MET A 251 -3.68 -2.59 -10.10
N HIS A 252 -3.30 -1.35 -10.36
CA HIS A 252 -3.07 -0.37 -9.31
C HIS A 252 -4.42 0.17 -8.78
N PRO A 253 -4.50 0.69 -7.55
CA PRO A 253 -5.75 1.09 -6.89
C PRO A 253 -6.66 1.98 -7.71
N VAL A 254 -6.15 3.06 -8.29
CA VAL A 254 -6.93 4.02 -9.09
C VAL A 254 -7.52 3.35 -10.34
N LYS A 255 -6.71 2.60 -11.10
CA LYS A 255 -7.21 1.88 -12.29
C LYS A 255 -8.30 0.87 -11.93
N TYR A 256 -8.15 0.20 -10.78
CA TYR A 256 -9.16 -0.75 -10.32
C TYR A 256 -10.47 -0.03 -9.97
N ARG A 257 -10.43 1.14 -9.30
CA ARG A 257 -11.61 1.95 -9.02
C ARG A 257 -12.32 2.41 -10.30
N GLU A 258 -11.56 2.81 -11.31
CA GLU A 258 -12.10 3.28 -12.59
C GLU A 258 -12.71 2.17 -13.44
N ALA A 259 -12.33 0.92 -13.20
CA ALA A 259 -12.84 -0.27 -13.87
C ALA A 259 -13.96 -0.99 -13.09
N SER A 260 -14.39 -0.46 -11.91
CA SER A 260 -15.36 -1.11 -10.99
C SER A 260 -16.79 -0.64 -11.17
#